data_12349299f602e132f4598c5929d07bc1
#
_entry.id   12349299f602e132f4598c5929d07bc1
#
_cell.length_a   1.000
_cell.length_b   1.000
_cell.length_c   1.000
_cell.angle_alpha   90.00
_cell.angle_beta   90.00
_cell.angle_gamma   90.00
#
_symmetry.space_group_name_H-M   'P 1'
#
loop_
_entity.id
_entity.type
_entity.pdbx_description
1 polymer ?
#
loop_
_entity_poly.entity_id
_entity_poly.type
_entity_poly.pdbx_seq_one_letter_code
_entity_poly.pdbx_strand_id
1 'polypeptide(L)'
;MNRINTNKRAAKLAIFLFFTFLSLTTVAQNKEKKITIQNKRISLKEAFAQIESQTGYSIAYEQSNLDIEKKQSLSLKDVAVDKAMTQLLKETGYVYKIKGYHIIISLQDNRQKPANDDTQKLTQTIRGIVVDSKTNTPIEYASVCIAEKPSLGGSTDNRGNFRINNVPIGRYNIQASFMGYRPSIISEVSVTSSKEVFVEIPMDENVQDLAEVLVKPEIKKDRTVNPMAITGGRMISIEEASRFANGFDDPARLSSAFAGVAGDVGTNAVAIRGNAPQFTQWRLEGIEIPNPTHFADLAGLGGGFLSALSTQVIGNSDFYNGAFPAEYSNALSGVFDMHLRNGNNQKYEHAFQVGLMGIDLASEGPISKKRGSSYLVNYRFSTTSLASGNDINLKYQDLAFKLNFPTRKAGTFSIWGLGLIDRNKADVLERSEWETMGDRSSGYNKLDKLAGGLAHKYVLDENTYIRSSLSATYSKDRSLADLHTDDAIINVADIQNSRWNLVFNSYLNKKFSPRHTNRTGITITELKYDLDYKVSPYLGLNKPMEQISKGSGESTVLSAYSSSVINLSNNLTTSLGVTGQYFTLNKNWSIEPRVALKGKINNEHSLAAAYGLPSRRER
;
A
#
# COMPACT_ATOMS: atom_id res chain seq x y z
N MET A 1 -19.12 -27.27 -33.64
CA MET A 1 -18.88 -25.88 -33.96
C MET A 1 -20.06 -24.92 -33.63
N ASN A 2 -20.88 -25.16 -32.62
CA ASN A 2 -22.10 -24.36 -32.33
C ASN A 2 -22.37 -24.12 -30.84
N ARG A 3 -21.34 -24.12 -29.95
CA ARG A 3 -21.53 -23.84 -28.50
C ARG A 3 -20.76 -22.62 -27.97
N ILE A 4 -19.97 -21.91 -28.78
CA ILE A 4 -19.12 -20.78 -28.33
C ILE A 4 -19.80 -19.41 -28.51
N ASN A 5 -20.88 -19.33 -29.31
CA ASN A 5 -21.49 -18.04 -29.65
C ASN A 5 -22.57 -17.51 -28.68
N THR A 6 -23.04 -18.33 -27.74
CA THR A 6 -24.09 -17.93 -26.80
C THR A 6 -23.54 -17.12 -25.61
N ASN A 7 -22.31 -17.38 -25.15
CA ASN A 7 -21.74 -16.66 -23.99
C ASN A 7 -21.28 -15.23 -24.33
N LYS A 8 -20.87 -14.96 -25.58
CA LYS A 8 -20.48 -13.61 -26.00
C LYS A 8 -21.67 -12.64 -26.12
N ARG A 9 -22.86 -13.17 -26.46
CA ARG A 9 -24.10 -12.35 -26.49
C ARG A 9 -24.64 -12.04 -25.12
N ALA A 10 -24.54 -12.98 -24.16
CA ALA A 10 -24.96 -12.76 -22.78
C ALA A 10 -24.08 -11.74 -22.05
N ALA A 11 -22.75 -11.78 -22.25
CA ALA A 11 -21.82 -10.82 -21.67
C ALA A 11 -22.02 -9.39 -22.24
N LYS A 12 -22.25 -9.27 -23.56
CA LYS A 12 -22.55 -7.98 -24.20
C LYS A 12 -23.91 -7.42 -23.73
N LEU A 13 -24.89 -8.28 -23.50
CA LEU A 13 -26.20 -7.88 -22.99
C LEU A 13 -26.11 -7.44 -21.52
N ALA A 14 -25.32 -8.10 -20.69
CA ALA A 14 -25.11 -7.73 -19.30
C ALA A 14 -24.36 -6.38 -19.16
N ILE A 15 -23.36 -6.11 -19.99
CA ILE A 15 -22.66 -4.83 -20.03
C ILE A 15 -23.57 -3.72 -20.56
N PHE A 16 -24.39 -3.99 -21.57
CA PHE A 16 -25.36 -3.03 -22.09
C PHE A 16 -26.47 -2.72 -21.07
N LEU A 17 -26.96 -3.70 -20.34
CA LEU A 17 -27.93 -3.52 -19.26
C LEU A 17 -27.34 -2.78 -18.06
N PHE A 18 -26.08 -2.98 -17.75
CA PHE A 18 -25.38 -2.23 -16.68
C PHE A 18 -25.22 -0.75 -17.04
N PHE A 19 -24.87 -0.43 -18.29
CA PHE A 19 -24.77 0.96 -18.75
C PHE A 19 -26.14 1.63 -18.94
N THR A 20 -27.18 0.89 -19.28
CA THR A 20 -28.56 1.46 -19.37
C THR A 20 -29.18 1.68 -17.99
N PHE A 21 -28.77 0.93 -16.96
CA PHE A 21 -29.23 1.20 -15.59
C PHE A 21 -28.54 2.41 -14.94
N LEU A 22 -27.34 2.80 -15.41
CA LEU A 22 -26.65 4.00 -14.95
C LEU A 22 -27.18 5.30 -15.59
N SER A 23 -27.95 5.21 -16.68
CA SER A 23 -28.48 6.38 -17.39
C SER A 23 -29.93 6.76 -17.00
N LEU A 24 -30.52 6.11 -16.00
CA LEU A 24 -31.87 6.39 -15.50
C LEU A 24 -31.88 7.16 -14.17
N THR A 25 -30.83 7.90 -13.84
CA THR A 25 -30.97 9.03 -12.94
C THR A 25 -31.57 10.18 -13.75
N THR A 26 -32.89 10.19 -13.86
CA THR A 26 -33.61 11.36 -14.26
C THR A 26 -33.29 12.47 -13.28
N VAL A 27 -32.40 13.38 -13.71
CA VAL A 27 -32.36 14.73 -13.14
C VAL A 27 -33.78 15.28 -13.31
N ALA A 28 -34.55 15.25 -12.24
CA ALA A 28 -35.75 16.02 -12.17
C ALA A 28 -35.33 17.49 -12.34
N GLN A 29 -35.43 18.02 -13.55
CA GLN A 29 -35.35 19.46 -13.77
C GLN A 29 -36.44 20.07 -12.90
N ASN A 30 -36.06 20.64 -11.74
CA ASN A 30 -36.87 21.59 -11.03
C ASN A 30 -37.12 22.75 -11.99
N LYS A 31 -38.26 22.72 -12.71
CA LYS A 31 -38.74 23.91 -13.41
C LYS A 31 -38.88 24.98 -12.36
N GLU A 32 -38.04 26.02 -12.40
CA GLU A 32 -38.16 27.18 -11.54
C GLU A 32 -39.60 27.69 -11.65
N LYS A 33 -40.39 27.57 -10.57
CA LYS A 33 -41.74 28.06 -10.53
C LYS A 33 -41.69 29.58 -10.51
N LYS A 34 -42.33 30.22 -11.47
CA LYS A 34 -42.36 31.67 -11.65
C LYS A 34 -43.67 32.25 -11.20
N ILE A 35 -43.64 33.47 -10.71
CA ILE A 35 -44.83 34.20 -10.21
C ILE A 35 -44.96 35.56 -10.85
N THR A 36 -46.19 36.03 -10.91
CA THR A 36 -46.55 37.38 -11.37
C THR A 36 -47.50 38.03 -10.36
N ILE A 37 -47.07 39.16 -9.78
CA ILE A 37 -47.85 39.99 -8.87
C ILE A 37 -47.83 41.42 -9.42
N GLN A 38 -48.98 41.91 -9.87
CA GLN A 38 -49.11 43.25 -10.45
C GLN A 38 -50.04 44.11 -9.58
N ASN A 39 -49.59 44.46 -8.37
CA ASN A 39 -50.39 45.33 -7.49
C ASN A 39 -49.50 46.50 -7.00
N LYS A 40 -50.04 47.72 -7.15
CA LYS A 40 -49.38 48.95 -6.72
C LYS A 40 -49.28 49.10 -5.19
N ARG A 41 -50.02 48.32 -4.40
CA ARG A 41 -49.99 48.30 -2.93
C ARG A 41 -50.54 46.95 -2.45
N ILE A 42 -49.75 46.05 -1.96
CA ILE A 42 -50.13 44.72 -1.50
C ILE A 42 -49.58 44.47 -0.10
N SER A 43 -50.34 43.81 0.78
CA SER A 43 -49.81 43.34 2.08
C SER A 43 -48.96 42.07 1.92
N LEU A 44 -48.08 41.80 2.87
CA LEU A 44 -47.30 40.56 2.88
C LEU A 44 -48.19 39.33 2.89
N LYS A 45 -49.31 39.38 3.63
CA LYS A 45 -50.31 38.30 3.69
C LYS A 45 -50.90 38.00 2.33
N GLU A 46 -51.35 39.03 1.58
CA GLU A 46 -51.88 38.87 0.24
C GLU A 46 -50.83 38.40 -0.78
N ALA A 47 -49.59 38.89 -0.65
CA ALA A 47 -48.50 38.46 -1.48
C ALA A 47 -48.14 36.97 -1.25
N PHE A 48 -48.09 36.51 -0.01
CA PHE A 48 -47.88 35.11 0.32
C PHE A 48 -48.99 34.21 -0.24
N ALA A 49 -50.27 34.60 -0.07
CA ALA A 49 -51.39 33.85 -0.63
C ALA A 49 -51.34 33.74 -2.17
N GLN A 50 -50.86 34.79 -2.87
CA GLN A 50 -50.66 34.72 -4.32
C GLN A 50 -49.49 33.83 -4.72
N ILE A 51 -48.39 33.79 -3.94
CA ILE A 51 -47.27 32.88 -4.16
C ILE A 51 -47.72 31.43 -3.95
N GLU A 52 -48.44 31.14 -2.87
CA GLU A 52 -48.95 29.80 -2.58
C GLU A 52 -49.88 29.30 -3.69
N SER A 53 -50.81 30.15 -4.14
CA SER A 53 -51.80 29.80 -5.19
C SER A 53 -51.16 29.56 -6.56
N GLN A 54 -50.14 30.34 -6.94
CA GLN A 54 -49.46 30.22 -8.25
C GLN A 54 -48.44 29.12 -8.28
N THR A 55 -47.85 28.76 -7.15
CA THR A 55 -46.67 27.87 -7.11
C THR A 55 -46.90 26.54 -6.39
N GLY A 56 -47.97 26.48 -5.53
CA GLY A 56 -48.23 25.32 -4.69
C GLY A 56 -47.19 25.14 -3.56
N TYR A 57 -46.38 26.15 -3.26
CA TYR A 57 -45.63 26.20 -2.00
C TYR A 57 -46.56 26.57 -0.85
N SER A 58 -46.26 26.11 0.36
CA SER A 58 -46.87 26.55 1.60
C SER A 58 -45.91 27.44 2.36
N ILE A 59 -46.34 28.61 2.80
CA ILE A 59 -45.49 29.59 3.49
C ILE A 59 -45.81 29.56 4.98
N ALA A 60 -44.81 29.17 5.77
CA ALA A 60 -44.85 29.11 7.23
C ALA A 60 -44.10 30.28 7.86
N TYR A 61 -44.73 31.03 8.75
CA TYR A 61 -44.11 32.13 9.51
C TYR A 61 -44.71 32.22 10.92
N GLU A 62 -43.92 32.74 11.86
CA GLU A 62 -44.36 32.95 13.24
C GLU A 62 -45.14 34.29 13.35
N GLN A 63 -46.44 34.20 13.68
CA GLN A 63 -47.33 35.36 13.66
C GLN A 63 -47.01 36.44 14.69
N SER A 64 -46.22 36.16 15.71
CA SER A 64 -45.99 37.06 16.82
C SER A 64 -45.09 38.27 16.50
N ASN A 65 -44.30 38.19 15.43
CA ASN A 65 -43.23 39.18 15.19
C ASN A 65 -43.16 39.74 13.75
N LEU A 66 -43.89 39.18 12.79
CA LEU A 66 -43.91 39.64 11.39
C LEU A 66 -45.20 40.47 11.13
N ASP A 67 -45.05 41.76 10.82
CA ASP A 67 -46.16 42.60 10.45
C ASP A 67 -46.67 42.26 9.02
N ILE A 68 -47.54 41.26 8.96
CA ILE A 68 -48.08 40.73 7.70
C ILE A 68 -49.10 41.65 7.01
N GLU A 69 -49.66 42.65 7.71
CA GLU A 69 -50.59 43.64 7.18
C GLU A 69 -49.87 44.86 6.58
N LYS A 70 -48.56 44.99 6.75
CA LYS A 70 -47.77 46.07 6.17
C LYS A 70 -47.85 46.03 4.64
N LYS A 71 -48.39 47.13 4.09
CA LYS A 71 -48.57 47.27 2.64
C LYS A 71 -47.29 47.84 2.00
N GLN A 72 -46.83 47.18 0.96
CA GLN A 72 -45.69 47.61 0.15
C GLN A 72 -46.00 47.63 -1.34
N SER A 73 -45.30 48.47 -2.09
CA SER A 73 -45.43 48.51 -3.56
C SER A 73 -44.62 47.40 -4.18
N LEU A 74 -45.28 46.49 -4.90
CA LEU A 74 -44.63 45.34 -5.48
C LEU A 74 -45.10 45.15 -6.93
N SER A 75 -44.12 44.98 -7.84
CA SER A 75 -44.38 44.65 -9.24
C SER A 75 -43.41 43.53 -9.65
N LEU A 76 -43.94 42.33 -9.74
CA LEU A 76 -43.21 41.14 -10.15
C LEU A 76 -43.87 40.56 -11.41
N LYS A 77 -43.14 40.42 -12.49
CA LYS A 77 -43.62 39.84 -13.74
C LYS A 77 -42.73 38.70 -14.15
N ASP A 78 -43.25 37.48 -14.12
CA ASP A 78 -42.54 36.25 -14.51
C ASP A 78 -41.21 36.03 -13.74
N VAL A 79 -41.23 36.24 -12.41
CA VAL A 79 -40.06 36.17 -11.54
C VAL A 79 -40.03 34.86 -10.77
N ALA A 80 -38.85 34.24 -10.64
CA ALA A 80 -38.65 33.04 -9.81
C ALA A 80 -39.01 33.29 -8.34
N VAL A 81 -39.61 32.28 -7.67
CA VAL A 81 -40.03 32.36 -6.27
C VAL A 81 -38.95 32.87 -5.34
N ASP A 82 -37.73 32.42 -5.53
CA ASP A 82 -36.57 32.82 -4.72
C ASP A 82 -36.31 34.32 -4.79
N LYS A 83 -36.28 34.89 -6.00
CA LYS A 83 -36.14 36.35 -6.19
C LYS A 83 -37.30 37.15 -5.63
N ALA A 84 -38.51 36.62 -5.74
CA ALA A 84 -39.72 37.25 -5.21
C ALA A 84 -39.72 37.29 -3.68
N MET A 85 -39.36 36.19 -3.02
CA MET A 85 -39.24 36.13 -1.55
C MET A 85 -38.15 37.06 -1.04
N THR A 86 -36.99 37.11 -1.74
CA THR A 86 -35.90 38.05 -1.40
C THR A 86 -36.38 39.50 -1.47
N GLN A 87 -37.18 39.86 -2.48
CA GLN A 87 -37.70 41.23 -2.64
C GLN A 87 -38.77 41.58 -1.61
N LEU A 88 -39.66 40.63 -1.29
CA LEU A 88 -40.71 40.80 -0.29
C LEU A 88 -40.18 40.99 1.13
N LEU A 89 -39.08 40.34 1.48
CA LEU A 89 -38.50 40.36 2.83
C LEU A 89 -37.36 41.35 3.00
N LYS A 90 -36.97 42.08 1.95
CA LYS A 90 -35.77 42.93 1.90
C LYS A 90 -35.62 43.95 3.03
N GLU A 91 -36.70 44.45 3.59
CA GLU A 91 -36.68 45.51 4.64
C GLU A 91 -37.40 45.07 5.92
N THR A 92 -37.64 43.77 6.06
CA THR A 92 -38.43 43.25 7.18
C THR A 92 -37.57 42.72 8.34
N GLY A 93 -36.25 42.50 8.12
CA GLY A 93 -35.38 41.82 9.09
C GLY A 93 -35.61 40.31 9.17
N TYR A 94 -36.35 39.74 8.22
CA TYR A 94 -36.62 38.29 8.12
C TYR A 94 -35.92 37.68 6.92
N VAL A 95 -35.53 36.43 7.07
CA VAL A 95 -34.98 35.58 6.02
C VAL A 95 -35.88 34.37 5.77
N TYR A 96 -35.80 33.76 4.60
CA TYR A 96 -36.57 32.58 4.27
C TYR A 96 -35.66 31.41 3.88
N LYS A 97 -36.21 30.21 4.01
CA LYS A 97 -35.57 28.96 3.54
C LYS A 97 -36.64 28.10 2.87
N ILE A 98 -36.32 27.61 1.66
CA ILE A 98 -37.20 26.70 0.92
C ILE A 98 -36.79 25.26 1.25
N LYS A 99 -37.73 24.47 1.77
CA LYS A 99 -37.53 23.04 2.10
C LYS A 99 -38.65 22.21 1.47
N GLY A 100 -38.34 21.50 0.37
CA GLY A 100 -39.37 20.79 -0.39
C GLY A 100 -40.45 21.73 -0.93
N TYR A 101 -41.71 21.57 -0.51
CA TYR A 101 -42.84 22.44 -0.87
C TYR A 101 -43.17 23.50 0.20
N HIS A 102 -42.26 23.74 1.17
CA HIS A 102 -42.48 24.71 2.24
C HIS A 102 -41.46 25.84 2.18
N ILE A 103 -41.91 27.07 2.32
CA ILE A 103 -41.11 28.28 2.51
C ILE A 103 -41.23 28.69 3.96
N ILE A 104 -40.16 28.60 4.73
CA ILE A 104 -40.14 28.93 6.16
C ILE A 104 -39.51 30.30 6.33
N ILE A 105 -40.22 31.25 6.94
CA ILE A 105 -39.74 32.60 7.22
C ILE A 105 -39.36 32.69 8.69
N SER A 106 -38.13 33.16 8.99
CA SER A 106 -37.60 33.33 10.32
C SER A 106 -36.89 34.69 10.50
N LEU A 107 -36.80 35.18 11.73
CA LEU A 107 -36.09 36.42 12.04
C LEU A 107 -34.62 36.27 11.66
N GLN A 108 -34.02 37.32 11.10
CA GLN A 108 -32.59 37.35 10.83
C GLN A 108 -31.85 37.49 12.17
N ASP A 109 -31.32 36.38 12.71
CA ASP A 109 -30.54 36.39 13.95
C ASP A 109 -29.17 36.97 13.63
N ASN A 110 -28.91 38.21 14.04
CA ASN A 110 -27.66 38.93 13.86
C ASN A 110 -26.52 38.40 14.76
N ARG A 111 -26.73 37.31 15.48
CA ARG A 111 -25.65 36.54 16.07
C ARG A 111 -25.05 35.71 14.96
N GLN A 112 -23.86 36.03 14.55
CA GLN A 112 -23.02 35.17 13.72
C GLN A 112 -22.89 33.79 14.39
N LYS A 113 -23.85 32.91 14.19
CA LYS A 113 -23.60 31.48 14.24
C LYS A 113 -22.80 31.16 12.97
N PRO A 114 -21.64 30.51 13.09
CA PRO A 114 -20.99 29.99 11.91
C PRO A 114 -22.03 29.16 11.17
N ALA A 115 -22.13 29.36 9.87
CA ALA A 115 -23.02 28.61 9.00
C ALA A 115 -22.82 27.12 9.33
N ASN A 116 -23.84 26.48 9.90
CA ASN A 116 -23.93 25.03 9.90
C ASN A 116 -24.10 24.65 8.43
N ASP A 117 -22.96 24.39 7.81
CA ASP A 117 -22.87 23.61 6.61
C ASP A 117 -23.24 22.18 7.04
N ASP A 118 -24.53 21.86 7.03
CA ASP A 118 -25.07 20.52 7.21
C ASP A 118 -24.82 19.64 5.96
N THR A 119 -23.73 19.88 5.26
CA THR A 119 -22.98 18.80 4.66
C THR A 119 -22.41 18.01 5.84
N GLN A 120 -22.94 16.84 6.13
CA GLN A 120 -22.30 15.88 7.03
C GLN A 120 -20.83 15.78 6.59
N LYS A 121 -19.94 16.51 7.29
CA LYS A 121 -18.50 16.42 7.01
C LYS A 121 -18.16 14.96 7.19
N LEU A 122 -17.89 14.29 6.08
CA LEU A 122 -17.45 12.91 6.11
C LEU A 122 -16.25 12.82 7.04
N THR A 123 -16.34 11.96 8.04
CA THR A 123 -15.29 11.74 9.02
C THR A 123 -14.87 10.28 8.99
N GLN A 124 -13.64 10.02 9.39
CA GLN A 124 -13.10 8.68 9.53
C GLN A 124 -12.30 8.57 10.83
N THR A 125 -11.87 7.37 11.17
CA THR A 125 -11.00 7.09 12.31
C THR A 125 -9.58 6.87 11.86
N ILE A 126 -8.63 7.52 12.55
CA ILE A 126 -7.21 7.16 12.51
C ILE A 126 -6.93 6.26 13.71
N ARG A 127 -6.36 5.12 13.47
CA ARG A 127 -5.92 4.18 14.50
C ARG A 127 -4.45 3.82 14.29
N GLY A 128 -3.78 3.37 15.31
CA GLY A 128 -2.40 2.99 15.15
C GLY A 128 -1.77 2.47 16.42
N ILE A 129 -0.46 2.36 16.37
CA ILE A 129 0.38 1.94 17.49
C ILE A 129 1.58 2.89 17.60
N VAL A 130 1.94 3.22 18.84
CA VAL A 130 3.16 3.95 19.15
C VAL A 130 4.17 2.97 19.74
N VAL A 131 5.39 2.96 19.20
CA VAL A 131 6.44 2.01 19.59
C VAL A 131 7.78 2.70 19.80
N ASP A 132 8.62 2.15 20.66
CA ASP A 132 10.05 2.50 20.72
C ASP A 132 10.72 2.10 19.41
N SER A 133 11.44 3.03 18.80
CA SER A 133 12.03 2.83 17.47
C SER A 133 13.12 1.76 17.41
N LYS A 134 13.77 1.46 18.53
CA LYS A 134 14.89 0.51 18.62
C LYS A 134 14.48 -0.86 19.08
N THR A 135 13.54 -0.94 20.00
CA THR A 135 13.07 -2.21 20.59
C THR A 135 11.76 -2.66 19.99
N ASN A 136 11.05 -1.75 19.28
CA ASN A 136 9.70 -2.00 18.78
C ASN A 136 8.73 -2.48 19.88
N THR A 137 9.00 -2.06 21.14
CA THR A 137 8.11 -2.26 22.27
C THR A 137 7.03 -1.19 22.25
N PRO A 138 5.77 -1.53 22.60
CA PRO A 138 4.70 -0.55 22.66
C PRO A 138 4.97 0.50 23.73
N ILE A 139 4.66 1.76 23.45
CA ILE A 139 4.73 2.87 24.41
C ILE A 139 3.31 3.12 24.91
N GLU A 140 3.11 2.87 26.20
CA GLU A 140 1.85 3.09 26.89
C GLU A 140 1.66 4.58 27.22
N TYR A 141 0.42 5.04 27.19
CA TYR A 141 0.03 6.41 27.59
C TYR A 141 0.71 7.56 26.81
N ALA A 142 1.26 7.28 25.64
CA ALA A 142 1.74 8.33 24.75
C ALA A 142 0.56 9.17 24.23
N SER A 143 0.73 10.49 24.21
CA SER A 143 -0.25 11.40 23.63
C SER A 143 -0.11 11.40 22.12
N VAL A 144 -1.21 11.20 21.37
CA VAL A 144 -1.25 11.24 19.92
C VAL A 144 -2.33 12.20 19.47
N CYS A 145 -1.99 13.16 18.59
CA CYS A 145 -2.94 14.14 18.10
C CYS A 145 -2.65 14.51 16.63
N ILE A 146 -3.62 15.16 16.02
CA ILE A 146 -3.45 15.84 14.73
C ILE A 146 -2.71 17.15 14.99
N ALA A 147 -1.54 17.35 14.38
CA ALA A 147 -0.69 18.50 14.65
C ALA A 147 -1.40 19.84 14.33
N GLU A 148 -2.21 19.87 13.26
CA GLU A 148 -2.99 21.05 12.85
C GLU A 148 -4.24 21.29 13.71
N LYS A 149 -4.70 20.25 14.44
CA LYS A 149 -5.89 20.27 15.30
C LYS A 149 -5.68 19.44 16.55
N PRO A 150 -4.89 19.93 17.53
CA PRO A 150 -4.53 19.15 18.73
C PRO A 150 -5.72 18.69 19.58
N SER A 151 -6.89 19.31 19.43
CA SER A 151 -8.15 18.86 20.07
C SER A 151 -8.64 17.51 19.54
N LEU A 152 -8.19 17.08 18.35
CA LEU A 152 -8.41 15.76 17.80
C LEU A 152 -7.22 14.87 18.16
N GLY A 153 -7.35 14.11 19.22
CA GLY A 153 -6.29 13.25 19.72
C GLY A 153 -6.78 12.22 20.72
N GLY A 154 -5.84 11.48 21.27
CA GLY A 154 -6.05 10.48 22.32
C GLY A 154 -4.74 10.00 22.89
N SER A 155 -4.78 9.11 23.87
CA SER A 155 -3.60 8.45 24.44
C SER A 155 -3.55 6.98 24.02
N THR A 156 -2.37 6.39 24.03
CA THR A 156 -2.18 4.97 23.78
C THR A 156 -2.63 4.13 24.97
N ASP A 157 -3.12 2.93 24.69
CA ASP A 157 -3.43 1.91 25.68
C ASP A 157 -2.16 1.17 26.16
N ASN A 158 -2.32 0.19 27.06
CA ASN A 158 -1.23 -0.65 27.58
C ASN A 158 -0.57 -1.56 26.53
N ARG A 159 -0.99 -1.49 25.27
CA ARG A 159 -0.37 -2.16 24.12
C ARG A 159 0.12 -1.16 23.08
N GLY A 160 0.20 0.12 23.45
CA GLY A 160 0.62 1.19 22.57
C GLY A 160 -0.40 1.58 21.49
N ASN A 161 -1.61 1.01 21.47
CA ASN A 161 -2.62 1.33 20.47
C ASN A 161 -3.33 2.65 20.78
N PHE A 162 -3.62 3.42 19.76
CA PHE A 162 -4.42 4.65 19.85
C PHE A 162 -5.55 4.69 18.82
N ARG A 163 -6.55 5.55 19.05
CA ARG A 163 -7.64 5.87 18.13
C ARG A 163 -7.98 7.35 18.22
N ILE A 164 -8.09 7.99 17.06
CA ILE A 164 -8.62 9.35 16.90
C ILE A 164 -9.89 9.24 16.07
N ASN A 165 -11.03 9.45 16.68
CA ASN A 165 -12.33 9.32 16.03
C ASN A 165 -12.77 10.67 15.42
N ASN A 166 -13.72 10.63 14.49
CA ASN A 166 -14.36 11.80 13.90
C ASN A 166 -13.39 12.76 13.21
N VAL A 167 -12.31 12.24 12.64
CA VAL A 167 -11.36 13.04 11.85
C VAL A 167 -12.00 13.36 10.50
N PRO A 168 -12.16 14.64 10.12
CA PRO A 168 -12.66 14.98 8.78
C PRO A 168 -11.75 14.40 7.70
N ILE A 169 -12.33 14.05 6.54
CA ILE A 169 -11.52 13.62 5.39
C ILE A 169 -10.54 14.72 5.00
N GLY A 170 -9.32 14.34 4.65
CA GLY A 170 -8.25 15.28 4.34
C GLY A 170 -6.87 14.67 4.57
N ARG A 171 -5.84 15.52 4.58
CA ARG A 171 -4.46 15.15 4.88
C ARG A 171 -4.02 15.80 6.16
N TYR A 172 -3.37 15.03 7.02
CA TYR A 172 -3.00 15.48 8.36
C TYR A 172 -1.61 14.99 8.76
N ASN A 173 -0.94 15.79 9.57
CA ASN A 173 0.27 15.39 10.27
C ASN A 173 -0.13 14.81 11.64
N ILE A 174 0.25 13.57 11.91
CA ILE A 174 -0.04 12.90 13.18
C ILE A 174 1.19 12.98 14.05
N GLN A 175 1.06 13.60 15.20
CA GLN A 175 2.14 13.78 16.17
C GLN A 175 1.93 12.87 17.37
N ALA A 176 2.99 12.17 17.77
CA ALA A 176 3.06 11.46 19.06
C ALA A 176 4.08 12.12 19.97
N SER A 177 3.77 12.19 21.26
CA SER A 177 4.64 12.70 22.33
C SER A 177 4.55 11.86 23.58
N PHE A 178 5.69 11.63 24.23
CA PHE A 178 5.80 10.89 25.48
C PHE A 178 7.02 11.38 26.28
N MET A 179 6.91 11.36 27.62
CA MET A 179 8.02 11.78 28.49
C MET A 179 9.23 10.87 28.28
N GLY A 180 10.43 11.45 28.13
CA GLY A 180 11.65 10.71 27.85
C GLY A 180 11.86 10.35 26.37
N TYR A 181 10.93 10.71 25.47
CA TYR A 181 11.03 10.50 24.04
C TYR A 181 11.00 11.82 23.26
N ARG A 182 11.64 11.83 22.11
CA ARG A 182 11.51 12.94 21.14
C ARG A 182 10.14 12.86 20.47
N PRO A 183 9.42 13.98 20.32
CA PRO A 183 8.18 13.98 19.57
C PRO A 183 8.40 13.45 18.15
N SER A 184 7.49 12.59 17.69
CA SER A 184 7.54 11.99 16.35
C SER A 184 6.33 12.44 15.54
N ILE A 185 6.56 12.79 14.26
CA ILE A 185 5.49 13.16 13.32
C ILE A 185 5.48 12.20 12.14
N ILE A 186 4.29 11.71 11.80
CA ILE A 186 4.00 11.08 10.52
C ILE A 186 3.24 12.09 9.66
N SER A 187 3.85 12.48 8.55
CA SER A 187 3.34 13.57 7.72
C SER A 187 2.39 13.08 6.64
N GLU A 188 1.47 13.96 6.23
CA GLU A 188 0.63 13.83 5.04
C GLU A 188 -0.25 12.56 5.04
N VAL A 189 -0.65 12.07 6.22
CA VAL A 189 -1.54 10.92 6.35
C VAL A 189 -2.88 11.22 5.69
N SER A 190 -3.24 10.44 4.68
CA SER A 190 -4.48 10.60 3.92
C SER A 190 -5.64 9.95 4.64
N VAL A 191 -6.63 10.73 5.02
CA VAL A 191 -7.87 10.27 5.63
C VAL A 191 -8.98 10.35 4.60
N THR A 192 -9.41 9.20 4.12
CA THR A 192 -10.49 9.05 3.15
C THR A 192 -11.76 8.53 3.82
N SER A 193 -12.90 8.59 3.12
CA SER A 193 -14.16 8.06 3.64
C SER A 193 -14.26 6.54 3.59
N SER A 194 -13.34 5.84 2.91
CA SER A 194 -13.46 4.43 2.57
C SER A 194 -13.21 3.50 3.76
N LYS A 195 -12.06 3.63 4.44
CA LYS A 195 -11.67 2.76 5.56
C LYS A 195 -10.86 3.50 6.62
N GLU A 196 -10.74 2.89 7.81
CA GLU A 196 -9.89 3.42 8.87
C GLU A 196 -8.43 3.47 8.43
N VAL A 197 -7.74 4.54 8.81
CA VAL A 197 -6.32 4.70 8.51
C VAL A 197 -5.50 4.09 9.65
N PHE A 198 -4.56 3.21 9.31
CA PHE A 198 -3.63 2.65 10.29
C PHE A 198 -2.26 3.33 10.18
N VAL A 199 -1.74 3.80 11.32
CA VAL A 199 -0.46 4.48 11.40
C VAL A 199 0.40 3.86 12.49
N GLU A 200 1.63 3.48 12.16
CA GLU A 200 2.65 3.09 13.14
C GLU A 200 3.57 4.28 13.39
N ILE A 201 3.70 4.68 14.66
CA ILE A 201 4.50 5.84 15.05
C ILE A 201 5.69 5.38 15.90
N PRO A 202 6.88 5.24 15.33
CA PRO A 202 8.08 4.96 16.08
C PRO A 202 8.61 6.23 16.74
N MET A 203 8.96 6.15 18.01
CA MET A 203 9.54 7.23 18.79
C MET A 203 10.98 6.92 19.21
N ASP A 204 11.85 7.93 19.16
CA ASP A 204 13.25 7.83 19.63
C ASP A 204 13.35 8.35 21.06
N GLU A 205 14.04 7.59 21.94
CA GLU A 205 14.35 8.10 23.28
C GLU A 205 15.15 9.41 23.21
N ASN A 206 14.81 10.32 24.10
CA ASN A 206 15.57 11.55 24.28
C ASN A 206 16.71 11.30 25.27
N VAL A 207 17.93 11.36 24.79
CA VAL A 207 19.16 11.14 25.60
C VAL A 207 19.63 12.42 26.29
N GLN A 208 18.98 13.55 26.07
CA GLN A 208 19.33 14.83 26.68
C GLN A 208 18.53 15.09 27.95
N ASP A 209 19.20 15.61 28.98
CA ASP A 209 18.57 16.10 30.21
C ASP A 209 17.46 17.12 29.91
N LEU A 210 16.48 17.15 30.81
CA LEU A 210 15.24 17.92 30.84
C LEU A 210 15.42 19.46 30.78
N ALA A 211 16.10 19.97 29.79
CA ALA A 211 15.91 21.37 29.44
C ALA A 211 14.73 21.41 28.44
N GLU A 212 13.76 22.24 28.77
CA GLU A 212 12.57 22.51 27.95
C GLU A 212 13.01 23.10 26.60
N VAL A 213 13.45 22.24 25.70
CA VAL A 213 13.74 22.62 24.32
C VAL A 213 12.45 22.40 23.55
N LEU A 214 11.86 23.46 23.07
CA LEU A 214 10.76 23.46 22.11
C LEU A 214 11.28 22.82 20.80
N VAL A 215 11.40 21.49 20.80
CA VAL A 215 11.84 20.73 19.63
C VAL A 215 10.68 20.75 18.65
N LYS A 216 10.80 21.57 17.60
CA LYS A 216 9.90 21.42 16.44
C LYS A 216 10.09 20.00 15.92
N PRO A 217 9.04 19.21 15.82
CA PRO A 217 9.13 17.83 15.33
C PRO A 217 9.68 17.83 13.90
N GLU A 218 10.74 17.09 13.68
CA GLU A 218 11.44 17.06 12.40
C GLU A 218 10.85 15.92 11.54
N ILE A 219 10.43 16.24 10.33
CA ILE A 219 9.94 15.25 9.36
C ILE A 219 11.16 14.52 8.76
N LYS A 220 11.42 13.32 9.19
CA LYS A 220 12.55 12.50 8.70
C LYS A 220 12.09 11.59 7.57
N LYS A 221 12.21 12.02 6.33
CA LYS A 221 11.90 11.22 5.13
C LYS A 221 12.95 10.16 4.79
N ASP A 222 14.17 10.28 5.32
CA ASP A 222 15.29 9.36 5.12
C ASP A 222 15.36 8.23 6.15
N ARG A 223 14.34 8.09 6.99
CA ARG A 223 14.28 7.06 8.03
C ARG A 223 13.90 5.71 7.42
N THR A 224 14.59 4.66 7.87
CA THR A 224 14.22 3.26 7.62
C THR A 224 13.34 2.73 8.76
N VAL A 225 12.51 1.71 8.46
CA VAL A 225 11.78 0.94 9.46
C VAL A 225 12.77 0.13 10.31
N ASN A 226 13.83 -0.39 9.69
CA ASN A 226 14.87 -1.14 10.37
C ASN A 226 15.86 -0.22 11.08
N PRO A 227 15.91 -0.20 12.43
CA PRO A 227 16.79 0.68 13.19
C PRO A 227 18.29 0.35 13.07
N MET A 228 18.64 -0.82 12.53
CA MET A 228 20.04 -1.21 12.30
C MET A 228 20.66 -0.52 11.07
N ALA A 229 19.83 0.04 10.18
CA ALA A 229 20.26 0.76 8.99
C ALA A 229 20.40 2.26 9.28
N ILE A 230 21.61 2.77 9.32
CA ILE A 230 21.89 4.20 9.55
C ILE A 230 22.10 4.98 8.24
N THR A 231 22.37 4.27 7.13
CA THR A 231 22.56 4.84 5.80
C THR A 231 22.23 3.80 4.71
N GLY A 232 22.14 4.24 3.46
CA GLY A 232 21.90 3.38 2.30
C GLY A 232 20.50 2.81 2.15
N GLY A 233 19.62 3.09 3.10
CA GLY A 233 18.22 2.66 3.09
C GLY A 233 17.24 3.83 3.07
N ARG A 234 16.05 3.57 2.56
CA ARG A 234 14.92 4.49 2.57
C ARG A 234 13.62 3.72 2.78
N MET A 235 12.74 4.28 3.59
CA MET A 235 11.42 3.72 3.79
C MET A 235 10.57 3.88 2.52
N ILE A 236 9.94 2.80 2.10
CA ILE A 236 8.83 2.81 1.16
C ILE A 236 7.56 3.05 1.97
N SER A 237 7.10 4.28 1.98
CA SER A 237 5.84 4.66 2.60
C SER A 237 4.68 4.26 1.67
N ILE A 238 3.68 3.59 2.22
CA ILE A 238 2.46 3.22 1.46
C ILE A 238 1.73 4.47 0.98
N GLU A 239 1.73 5.53 1.79
CA GLU A 239 1.15 6.81 1.43
C GLU A 239 1.87 7.47 0.23
N GLU A 240 3.20 7.39 0.16
CA GLU A 240 3.96 7.89 -1.00
C GLU A 240 3.76 6.98 -2.22
N ALA A 241 3.75 5.65 -2.04
CA ALA A 241 3.55 4.70 -3.13
C ALA A 241 2.19 4.87 -3.81
N SER A 242 1.13 5.09 -3.05
CA SER A 242 -0.23 5.31 -3.58
C SER A 242 -0.37 6.62 -4.38
N ARG A 243 0.54 7.57 -4.19
CA ARG A 243 0.56 8.88 -4.88
C ARG A 243 1.57 8.99 -6.01
N PHE A 244 2.46 8.03 -6.12
CA PHE A 244 3.49 8.06 -7.14
C PHE A 244 2.87 7.90 -8.54
N ALA A 245 3.11 8.86 -9.44
CA ALA A 245 2.43 8.98 -10.73
C ALA A 245 2.57 7.75 -11.63
N ASN A 246 3.67 7.00 -11.51
CA ASN A 246 3.92 5.74 -12.23
C ASN A 246 3.76 4.51 -11.31
N GLY A 247 3.04 4.66 -10.19
CA GLY A 247 3.03 3.65 -9.12
C GLY A 247 2.19 2.43 -9.45
N PHE A 248 1.05 2.58 -10.13
CA PHE A 248 0.07 1.51 -10.36
C PHE A 248 -0.26 0.71 -9.08
N ASP A 249 -0.33 1.40 -7.93
CA ASP A 249 -0.48 0.80 -6.60
C ASP A 249 0.61 -0.24 -6.23
N ASP A 250 1.76 -0.18 -6.90
CA ASP A 250 2.89 -1.06 -6.65
C ASP A 250 3.99 -0.32 -5.88
N PRO A 251 4.24 -0.68 -4.61
CA PRO A 251 5.22 0.01 -3.77
C PRO A 251 6.66 -0.15 -4.29
N ALA A 252 6.96 -1.18 -5.08
CA ALA A 252 8.28 -1.38 -5.67
C ALA A 252 8.62 -0.29 -6.71
N ARG A 253 7.63 0.20 -7.44
CA ARG A 253 7.83 1.27 -8.44
C ARG A 253 8.27 2.59 -7.84
N LEU A 254 7.89 2.87 -6.60
CA LEU A 254 8.35 4.07 -5.89
C LEU A 254 9.88 4.12 -5.80
N SER A 255 10.55 2.97 -5.76
CA SER A 255 12.02 2.91 -5.68
C SER A 255 12.71 3.56 -6.87
N SER A 256 12.07 3.62 -8.04
CA SER A 256 12.63 4.28 -9.24
C SER A 256 12.80 5.79 -9.06
N ALA A 257 12.12 6.40 -8.09
CA ALA A 257 12.31 7.81 -7.72
C ALA A 257 13.53 8.05 -6.81
N PHE A 258 14.22 6.98 -6.38
CA PHE A 258 15.34 7.11 -5.44
C PHE A 258 16.67 7.26 -6.16
N ALA A 259 17.59 8.02 -5.58
CA ALA A 259 18.91 8.25 -6.16
C ALA A 259 19.68 6.94 -6.38
N GLY A 260 20.29 6.81 -7.57
CA GLY A 260 21.05 5.61 -7.96
C GLY A 260 20.20 4.43 -8.41
N VAL A 261 18.91 4.64 -8.63
CA VAL A 261 17.97 3.65 -9.14
C VAL A 261 17.45 4.09 -10.50
N ALA A 262 17.52 3.22 -11.49
CA ALA A 262 16.90 3.39 -12.79
C ALA A 262 15.77 2.41 -12.95
N GLY A 263 14.58 2.91 -13.26
CA GLY A 263 13.39 2.11 -13.52
C GLY A 263 12.93 2.28 -14.96
N ASP A 264 12.17 1.33 -15.46
CA ASP A 264 11.47 1.40 -16.73
C ASP A 264 9.99 1.74 -16.49
N VAL A 265 9.43 2.58 -17.38
CA VAL A 265 8.01 3.01 -17.29
C VAL A 265 7.05 1.83 -17.52
N GLY A 266 7.41 0.92 -18.41
CA GLY A 266 6.56 -0.22 -18.81
C GLY A 266 6.65 -1.43 -17.89
N THR A 267 7.71 -1.55 -17.10
CA THR A 267 7.99 -2.75 -16.30
C THR A 267 8.38 -2.41 -14.86
N ASN A 268 8.46 -3.45 -14.02
CA ASN A 268 9.03 -3.37 -12.67
C ASN A 268 10.54 -3.65 -12.64
N ALA A 269 11.21 -3.55 -13.78
CA ALA A 269 12.65 -3.71 -13.85
C ALA A 269 13.34 -2.53 -13.18
N VAL A 270 14.01 -2.81 -12.07
CA VAL A 270 14.72 -1.81 -11.27
C VAL A 270 16.21 -2.13 -11.31
N ALA A 271 16.97 -1.31 -12.05
CA ALA A 271 18.43 -1.39 -12.08
C ALA A 271 19.01 -0.47 -11.00
N ILE A 272 19.83 -1.03 -10.10
CA ILE A 272 20.38 -0.30 -8.96
C ILE A 272 21.88 -0.13 -9.17
N ARG A 273 22.33 1.13 -9.31
CA ARG A 273 23.72 1.49 -9.57
C ARG A 273 24.31 0.72 -10.78
N GLY A 274 23.53 0.53 -11.83
CA GLY A 274 23.93 -0.18 -13.04
C GLY A 274 23.86 -1.71 -12.96
N ASN A 275 23.51 -2.29 -11.81
CA ASN A 275 23.30 -3.74 -11.70
C ASN A 275 21.94 -4.14 -12.25
N ALA A 276 21.90 -5.27 -12.96
CA ALA A 276 20.66 -5.79 -13.53
C ALA A 276 19.61 -6.13 -12.44
N PRO A 277 18.31 -6.02 -12.74
CA PRO A 277 17.22 -6.26 -11.79
C PRO A 277 17.25 -7.64 -11.12
N GLN A 278 17.74 -8.66 -11.81
CA GLN A 278 17.91 -10.03 -11.29
C GLN A 278 18.83 -10.11 -10.05
N PHE A 279 19.69 -9.11 -9.82
CA PHE A 279 20.58 -9.05 -8.67
C PHE A 279 19.92 -8.39 -7.45
N THR A 280 18.72 -7.89 -7.58
CA THR A 280 17.94 -7.35 -6.46
C THR A 280 17.41 -8.49 -5.59
N GLN A 281 17.57 -8.34 -4.29
CA GLN A 281 17.03 -9.27 -3.30
C GLN A 281 15.64 -8.82 -2.87
N TRP A 282 14.69 -9.75 -2.88
CA TRP A 282 13.36 -9.54 -2.34
C TRP A 282 13.21 -10.28 -1.01
N ARG A 283 12.74 -9.59 -0.01
CA ARG A 283 12.46 -10.17 1.31
C ARG A 283 11.02 -9.83 1.70
N LEU A 284 10.37 -10.77 2.37
CA LEU A 284 9.05 -10.59 2.95
C LEU A 284 9.03 -11.19 4.36
N GLU A 285 8.56 -10.42 5.34
CA GLU A 285 8.52 -10.83 6.75
C GLU A 285 9.87 -11.34 7.29
N GLY A 286 10.99 -10.82 6.74
CA GLY A 286 12.34 -11.10 7.22
C GLY A 286 13.07 -12.27 6.54
N ILE A 287 12.48 -12.92 5.54
CA ILE A 287 13.13 -13.97 4.75
C ILE A 287 13.28 -13.58 3.27
N GLU A 288 14.28 -14.12 2.59
CA GLU A 288 14.40 -13.99 1.13
C GLU A 288 13.29 -14.80 0.45
N ILE A 289 12.60 -14.17 -0.52
CA ILE A 289 11.56 -14.78 -1.34
C ILE A 289 11.95 -14.73 -2.82
N PRO A 290 11.36 -15.56 -3.69
CA PRO A 290 11.43 -15.37 -5.13
C PRO A 290 10.93 -13.99 -5.51
N ASN A 291 11.42 -13.44 -6.63
CA ASN A 291 10.95 -12.13 -7.11
C ASN A 291 9.39 -12.13 -7.19
N PRO A 292 8.71 -11.29 -6.42
CA PRO A 292 7.25 -11.30 -6.32
C PRO A 292 6.56 -10.56 -7.46
N THR A 293 7.28 -10.26 -8.54
CA THR A 293 6.73 -9.58 -9.70
C THR A 293 6.18 -10.60 -10.70
N HIS A 294 4.97 -10.34 -11.20
CA HIS A 294 4.36 -11.14 -12.26
C HIS A 294 5.19 -11.09 -13.54
N PHE A 295 5.39 -12.25 -14.14
CA PHE A 295 6.19 -12.45 -15.37
C PHE A 295 7.66 -12.03 -15.26
N ALA A 296 8.22 -11.90 -14.06
CA ALA A 296 9.59 -11.43 -13.84
C ALA A 296 10.66 -12.26 -14.56
N ASP A 297 10.42 -13.54 -14.74
CA ASP A 297 11.40 -14.49 -15.27
C ASP A 297 11.20 -14.80 -16.76
N LEU A 298 10.16 -14.24 -17.42
CA LEU A 298 9.90 -14.47 -18.85
C LEU A 298 11.05 -14.06 -19.76
N ALA A 299 11.75 -12.98 -19.42
CA ALA A 299 12.88 -12.49 -20.20
C ALA A 299 14.24 -12.78 -19.52
N GLY A 300 14.27 -13.51 -18.41
CA GLY A 300 15.49 -13.82 -17.65
C GLY A 300 16.16 -12.62 -16.98
N LEU A 301 15.57 -11.43 -17.05
CA LEU A 301 16.18 -10.17 -16.58
C LEU A 301 15.68 -9.73 -15.20
N GLY A 302 14.74 -10.46 -14.58
CA GLY A 302 14.16 -10.13 -13.28
C GLY A 302 13.23 -8.91 -13.32
N GLY A 303 12.81 -8.45 -14.51
CA GLY A 303 11.83 -7.37 -14.70
C GLY A 303 10.43 -7.83 -14.31
N GLY A 304 9.49 -7.73 -15.22
CA GLY A 304 8.09 -8.11 -15.02
C GLY A 304 7.18 -6.91 -14.97
N PHE A 305 5.91 -7.13 -14.66
CA PHE A 305 4.89 -6.14 -14.96
C PHE A 305 4.34 -5.43 -13.71
N LEU A 306 3.92 -6.20 -12.71
CA LEU A 306 3.30 -5.73 -11.47
C LEU A 306 3.72 -6.65 -10.33
N SER A 307 4.06 -6.10 -9.17
CA SER A 307 4.35 -6.95 -8.03
C SER A 307 3.07 -7.46 -7.36
N ALA A 308 3.12 -8.66 -6.80
CA ALA A 308 2.05 -9.23 -5.99
C ALA A 308 1.92 -8.55 -4.60
N LEU A 309 2.73 -7.54 -4.33
CA LEU A 309 2.76 -6.77 -3.09
C LEU A 309 1.88 -5.53 -3.21
N SER A 310 0.55 -5.74 -3.13
CA SER A 310 -0.45 -4.67 -3.19
C SER A 310 -0.33 -3.70 -2.01
N THR A 311 -0.54 -2.40 -2.25
CA THR A 311 -0.66 -1.37 -1.20
C THR A 311 -1.77 -1.67 -0.19
N GLN A 312 -2.72 -2.56 -0.53
CA GLN A 312 -3.78 -3.00 0.38
C GLN A 312 -3.26 -3.86 1.54
N VAL A 313 -2.14 -4.58 1.35
CA VAL A 313 -1.62 -5.55 2.34
C VAL A 313 -0.24 -5.20 2.87
N ILE A 314 0.55 -4.40 2.13
CA ILE A 314 1.89 -4.01 2.57
C ILE A 314 1.81 -2.90 3.61
N GLY A 315 2.64 -2.98 4.64
CA GLY A 315 2.98 -1.90 5.56
C GLY A 315 4.19 -1.10 5.08
N ASN A 316 4.57 -0.09 5.86
CA ASN A 316 5.81 0.62 5.61
C ASN A 316 6.96 -0.39 5.59
N SER A 317 7.79 -0.31 4.57
CA SER A 317 8.82 -1.29 4.22
C SER A 317 10.11 -0.55 3.89
N ASP A 318 11.22 -1.25 3.79
CA ASP A 318 12.50 -0.64 3.50
C ASP A 318 13.02 -1.03 2.12
N PHE A 319 13.65 -0.08 1.47
CA PHE A 319 14.44 -0.31 0.28
C PHE A 319 15.89 0.15 0.51
N TYR A 320 16.83 -0.71 0.18
CA TYR A 320 18.27 -0.44 0.28
C TYR A 320 18.90 -0.46 -1.10
N ASN A 321 19.63 0.59 -1.44
CA ASN A 321 20.42 0.69 -2.67
C ASN A 321 21.93 0.55 -2.42
N GLY A 322 22.31 0.02 -1.27
CA GLY A 322 23.69 -0.20 -0.81
C GLY A 322 23.82 -0.08 0.71
N ALA A 323 25.01 -0.28 1.25
CA ALA A 323 25.32 -0.15 2.68
C ALA A 323 24.37 -0.96 3.60
N PHE A 324 24.10 -2.20 3.23
CA PHE A 324 23.16 -3.07 3.96
C PHE A 324 23.66 -3.38 5.38
N PRO A 325 22.79 -3.38 6.40
CA PRO A 325 23.06 -4.00 7.69
C PRO A 325 23.49 -5.47 7.58
N ALA A 326 24.17 -5.98 8.60
CA ALA A 326 24.74 -7.33 8.58
C ALA A 326 23.72 -8.46 8.43
N GLU A 327 22.46 -8.23 8.74
CA GLU A 327 21.36 -9.19 8.58
C GLU A 327 20.98 -9.48 7.11
N TYR A 328 21.42 -8.64 6.17
CA TYR A 328 21.17 -8.84 4.74
C TYR A 328 22.35 -9.53 4.07
N SER A 329 22.43 -10.83 4.23
CA SER A 329 23.37 -11.68 3.48
C SER A 329 22.83 -11.99 2.09
N ASN A 330 23.68 -12.49 1.17
CA ASN A 330 23.30 -12.86 -0.19
C ASN A 330 22.76 -11.69 -1.05
N ALA A 331 23.14 -10.44 -0.75
CA ALA A 331 22.69 -9.23 -1.42
C ALA A 331 23.87 -8.49 -2.08
N LEU A 332 23.79 -8.18 -3.37
CA LEU A 332 24.81 -7.44 -4.12
C LEU A 332 24.35 -6.07 -4.60
N SER A 333 23.12 -5.97 -5.13
CA SER A 333 22.61 -4.78 -5.80
C SER A 333 21.78 -3.93 -4.85
N GLY A 334 20.56 -4.35 -4.57
CA GLY A 334 19.65 -3.72 -3.63
C GLY A 334 18.80 -4.74 -2.90
N VAL A 335 18.12 -4.29 -1.87
CA VAL A 335 17.22 -5.12 -1.07
C VAL A 335 15.87 -4.42 -0.92
N PHE A 336 14.79 -5.10 -1.27
CA PHE A 336 13.44 -4.77 -0.83
C PHE A 336 13.13 -5.60 0.41
N ASP A 337 13.01 -4.97 1.57
CA ASP A 337 12.60 -5.62 2.82
C ASP A 337 11.16 -5.22 3.15
N MET A 338 10.24 -6.07 2.70
CA MET A 338 8.82 -5.81 2.69
C MET A 338 8.14 -6.44 3.91
N HIS A 339 7.13 -5.76 4.43
CA HIS A 339 6.36 -6.22 5.58
C HIS A 339 4.87 -6.15 5.30
N LEU A 340 4.14 -7.20 5.64
CA LEU A 340 2.69 -7.19 5.61
C LEU A 340 2.15 -6.47 6.85
N ARG A 341 1.20 -5.56 6.67
CA ARG A 341 0.53 -4.91 7.81
C ARG A 341 -0.39 -5.90 8.54
N ASN A 342 -0.76 -5.59 9.75
CA ASN A 342 -1.79 -6.32 10.47
C ASN A 342 -3.18 -5.84 10.06
N GLY A 343 -4.14 -6.76 9.96
CA GLY A 343 -5.54 -6.44 9.71
C GLY A 343 -6.18 -5.65 10.85
N ASN A 344 -7.33 -5.05 10.58
CA ASN A 344 -8.12 -4.34 11.58
C ASN A 344 -8.63 -5.31 12.65
N ASN A 345 -8.28 -5.09 13.91
CA ASN A 345 -8.69 -5.94 15.03
C ASN A 345 -10.01 -5.51 15.68
N GLN A 346 -10.68 -4.47 15.16
CA GLN A 346 -11.91 -3.90 15.73
C GLN A 346 -13.10 -3.96 14.77
N LYS A 347 -12.88 -3.67 13.48
CA LYS A 347 -13.90 -3.60 12.45
C LYS A 347 -13.57 -4.50 11.28
N TYR A 348 -14.61 -5.00 10.60
CA TYR A 348 -14.48 -5.63 9.28
C TYR A 348 -14.44 -4.53 8.22
N GLU A 349 -13.48 -4.61 7.33
CA GLU A 349 -13.31 -3.68 6.21
C GLU A 349 -13.04 -4.49 4.95
N HIS A 350 -13.70 -4.09 3.87
CA HIS A 350 -13.59 -4.73 2.58
C HIS A 350 -13.32 -3.68 1.51
N ALA A 351 -12.41 -3.97 0.60
CA ALA A 351 -12.13 -3.14 -0.56
C ALA A 351 -12.32 -3.97 -1.83
N PHE A 352 -12.97 -3.38 -2.80
CA PHE A 352 -13.15 -3.92 -4.13
C PHE A 352 -12.69 -2.88 -5.14
N GLN A 353 -11.75 -3.24 -5.98
CA GLN A 353 -11.22 -2.38 -7.03
C GLN A 353 -11.27 -3.11 -8.36
N VAL A 354 -11.73 -2.42 -9.39
CA VAL A 354 -11.70 -2.88 -10.78
C VAL A 354 -10.92 -1.88 -11.60
N GLY A 355 -9.95 -2.34 -12.32
CA GLY A 355 -9.09 -1.52 -13.17
C GLY A 355 -8.71 -2.23 -14.46
N LEU A 356 -7.97 -1.52 -15.31
CA LEU A 356 -7.46 -2.05 -16.57
C LEU A 356 -6.56 -3.27 -16.36
N MET A 357 -5.84 -3.29 -15.23
CA MET A 357 -4.88 -4.34 -14.90
C MET A 357 -5.52 -5.58 -14.26
N GLY A 358 -6.68 -5.42 -13.62
CA GLY A 358 -7.32 -6.53 -12.95
C GLY A 358 -8.41 -6.12 -11.96
N ILE A 359 -8.85 -7.14 -11.24
CA ILE A 359 -9.76 -7.03 -10.10
C ILE A 359 -8.92 -7.26 -8.84
N ASP A 360 -9.06 -6.38 -7.86
CA ASP A 360 -8.42 -6.47 -6.55
C ASP A 360 -9.51 -6.57 -5.46
N LEU A 361 -9.42 -7.60 -4.63
CA LEU A 361 -10.33 -7.90 -3.54
C LEU A 361 -9.52 -7.94 -2.24
N ALA A 362 -9.74 -7.00 -1.35
CA ALA A 362 -9.13 -7.02 -0.02
C ALA A 362 -10.19 -7.13 1.08
N SER A 363 -9.87 -7.90 2.10
CA SER A 363 -10.72 -8.06 3.28
C SER A 363 -9.86 -8.14 4.54
N GLU A 364 -10.27 -7.43 5.56
CA GLU A 364 -9.62 -7.46 6.87
C GLU A 364 -10.64 -7.37 7.99
N GLY A 365 -10.28 -7.86 9.16
CA GLY A 365 -11.15 -7.78 10.31
C GLY A 365 -10.67 -8.56 11.52
N PRO A 366 -11.39 -8.45 12.65
CA PRO A 366 -11.09 -9.17 13.86
C PRO A 366 -11.39 -10.66 13.73
N ILE A 367 -10.43 -11.52 14.08
CA ILE A 367 -10.68 -12.93 14.41
C ILE A 367 -11.27 -12.98 15.82
N SER A 368 -10.71 -12.20 16.74
CA SER A 368 -11.24 -12.02 18.10
C SER A 368 -10.93 -10.62 18.62
N LYS A 369 -11.97 -9.77 18.74
CA LYS A 369 -11.83 -8.43 19.32
C LYS A 369 -11.26 -8.46 20.73
N LYS A 370 -11.71 -9.41 21.57
CA LYS A 370 -11.26 -9.56 22.97
C LYS A 370 -9.75 -9.85 23.08
N ARG A 371 -9.21 -10.64 22.15
CA ARG A 371 -7.78 -11.00 22.11
C ARG A 371 -6.96 -10.03 21.25
N GLY A 372 -7.61 -9.20 20.42
CA GLY A 372 -6.97 -8.30 19.48
C GLY A 372 -6.40 -9.02 18.25
N SER A 373 -6.81 -10.27 18.00
CA SER A 373 -6.37 -11.02 16.82
C SER A 373 -7.14 -10.60 15.58
N SER A 374 -6.44 -10.56 14.43
CA SER A 374 -6.97 -10.07 13.17
C SER A 374 -6.50 -10.90 11.98
N TYR A 375 -7.25 -10.78 10.90
CA TYR A 375 -6.86 -11.28 9.58
C TYR A 375 -6.78 -10.14 8.59
N LEU A 376 -5.96 -10.35 7.57
CA LEU A 376 -5.83 -9.54 6.37
C LEU A 376 -5.68 -10.49 5.20
N VAL A 377 -6.43 -10.30 4.13
CA VAL A 377 -6.35 -11.08 2.90
C VAL A 377 -6.56 -10.18 1.70
N ASN A 378 -5.81 -10.43 0.64
CA ASN A 378 -5.95 -9.75 -0.64
C ASN A 378 -5.81 -10.78 -1.76
N TYR A 379 -6.72 -10.73 -2.72
CA TYR A 379 -6.69 -11.56 -3.92
C TYR A 379 -6.84 -10.67 -5.15
N ARG A 380 -5.96 -10.89 -6.14
CA ARG A 380 -6.03 -10.19 -7.41
C ARG A 380 -6.12 -11.17 -8.58
N PHE A 381 -6.82 -10.73 -9.61
CA PHE A 381 -7.01 -11.49 -10.83
C PHE A 381 -6.93 -10.54 -12.04
N SER A 382 -6.13 -10.91 -13.05
CA SER A 382 -5.93 -10.08 -14.24
C SER A 382 -7.15 -10.04 -15.15
N THR A 383 -7.44 -8.86 -15.69
CA THR A 383 -8.47 -8.63 -16.72
C THR A 383 -7.87 -8.21 -18.06
N THR A 384 -6.54 -8.28 -18.20
CA THR A 384 -5.81 -7.83 -19.38
C THR A 384 -6.31 -8.46 -20.68
N SER A 385 -6.62 -9.75 -20.69
CA SER A 385 -7.19 -10.44 -21.84
C SER A 385 -8.61 -9.99 -22.22
N LEU A 386 -9.35 -9.37 -21.28
CA LEU A 386 -10.66 -8.79 -21.57
C LEU A 386 -10.54 -7.39 -22.18
N ALA A 387 -9.50 -6.63 -21.78
CA ALA A 387 -9.27 -5.26 -22.22
C ALA A 387 -8.57 -5.17 -23.58
N SER A 388 -7.67 -6.10 -23.90
CA SER A 388 -6.86 -6.12 -25.14
C SER A 388 -7.40 -7.04 -26.25
N GLY A 389 -8.58 -7.62 -26.07
CA GLY A 389 -9.06 -8.66 -26.98
C GLY A 389 -8.28 -9.98 -26.80
N ASN A 390 -7.89 -10.62 -27.90
CA ASN A 390 -7.10 -11.86 -27.83
C ASN A 390 -5.59 -11.64 -28.03
N ASP A 391 -5.16 -10.39 -28.26
CA ASP A 391 -3.78 -10.08 -28.67
C ASP A 391 -2.78 -10.22 -27.51
N ILE A 392 -3.21 -10.01 -26.26
CA ILE A 392 -2.36 -10.18 -25.07
C ILE A 392 -2.91 -11.29 -24.21
N ASN A 393 -2.27 -12.46 -24.25
CA ASN A 393 -2.69 -13.63 -23.47
C ASN A 393 -1.89 -13.79 -22.15
N LEU A 394 -1.73 -12.68 -21.44
CA LEU A 394 -1.13 -12.62 -20.10
C LEU A 394 -2.21 -12.77 -19.04
N LYS A 395 -2.16 -13.85 -18.27
CA LYS A 395 -3.08 -14.10 -17.16
C LYS A 395 -2.29 -14.25 -15.88
N TYR A 396 -2.60 -13.46 -14.89
CA TYR A 396 -2.02 -13.58 -13.56
C TYR A 396 -3.09 -13.59 -12.48
N GLN A 397 -2.74 -14.20 -11.38
CA GLN A 397 -3.48 -14.11 -10.14
C GLN A 397 -2.53 -14.20 -8.96
N ASP A 398 -2.84 -13.52 -7.90
CA ASP A 398 -2.09 -13.59 -6.65
C ASP A 398 -3.00 -13.56 -5.43
N LEU A 399 -2.46 -14.10 -4.34
CA LEU A 399 -3.08 -14.11 -3.03
C LEU A 399 -2.03 -13.76 -1.98
N ALA A 400 -2.30 -12.75 -1.17
CA ALA A 400 -1.52 -12.42 -0.01
C ALA A 400 -2.39 -12.41 1.25
N PHE A 401 -1.89 -12.94 2.36
CA PHE A 401 -2.62 -12.90 3.63
C PHE A 401 -1.70 -12.83 4.84
N LYS A 402 -2.24 -12.29 5.93
CA LYS A 402 -1.61 -12.32 7.26
C LYS A 402 -2.66 -12.50 8.34
N LEU A 403 -2.41 -13.45 9.24
CA LEU A 403 -3.16 -13.68 10.46
C LEU A 403 -2.28 -13.26 11.63
N ASN A 404 -2.80 -12.47 12.56
CA ASN A 404 -2.06 -11.95 13.70
C ASN A 404 -2.74 -12.36 15.01
N PHE A 405 -1.98 -12.99 15.90
CA PHE A 405 -2.45 -13.56 17.16
C PHE A 405 -1.62 -13.05 18.34
N PRO A 406 -1.89 -11.83 18.85
CA PRO A 406 -1.25 -11.36 20.06
C PRO A 406 -1.77 -12.15 21.27
N THR A 407 -0.86 -12.56 22.14
CA THR A 407 -1.16 -13.27 23.40
C THR A 407 -0.80 -12.40 24.60
N ARG A 408 -1.27 -12.75 25.77
CA ARG A 408 -0.98 -11.98 26.99
C ARG A 408 0.43 -12.23 27.54
N LYS A 409 0.97 -13.47 27.42
CA LYS A 409 2.22 -13.89 28.06
C LYS A 409 3.22 -14.50 27.09
N ALA A 410 2.76 -15.08 25.99
CA ALA A 410 3.60 -15.82 25.04
C ALA A 410 4.00 -14.99 23.80
N GLY A 411 3.87 -13.67 23.85
CA GLY A 411 4.20 -12.80 22.72
C GLY A 411 3.15 -12.82 21.61
N THR A 412 3.57 -12.51 20.38
CA THR A 412 2.70 -12.41 19.21
C THR A 412 3.10 -13.46 18.19
N PHE A 413 2.13 -14.27 17.78
CA PHE A 413 2.27 -15.21 16.66
C PHE A 413 1.64 -14.61 15.40
N SER A 414 2.25 -14.85 14.25
CA SER A 414 1.66 -14.50 12.97
C SER A 414 1.86 -15.62 11.96
N ILE A 415 0.86 -15.77 11.09
CA ILE A 415 0.90 -16.68 9.94
C ILE A 415 0.74 -15.79 8.71
N TRP A 416 1.56 -15.98 7.71
CA TRP A 416 1.52 -15.17 6.51
C TRP A 416 1.76 -16.03 5.27
N GLY A 417 1.30 -15.55 4.13
CA GLY A 417 1.54 -16.20 2.84
C GLY A 417 1.37 -15.24 1.69
N LEU A 418 2.09 -15.56 0.61
CA LEU A 418 2.05 -14.92 -0.69
C LEU A 418 2.12 -15.99 -1.76
N GLY A 419 1.21 -15.98 -2.72
CA GLY A 419 1.20 -16.89 -3.87
C GLY A 419 0.96 -16.12 -5.16
N LEU A 420 1.70 -16.47 -6.20
CA LEU A 420 1.55 -15.92 -7.56
C LEU A 420 1.41 -17.08 -8.55
N ILE A 421 0.51 -16.91 -9.50
CA ILE A 421 0.29 -17.83 -10.60
C ILE A 421 0.24 -17.03 -11.89
N ASP A 422 1.22 -17.23 -12.76
CA ASP A 422 1.31 -16.57 -14.05
C ASP A 422 1.16 -17.56 -15.20
N ARG A 423 0.43 -17.17 -16.21
CA ARG A 423 0.22 -17.94 -17.43
C ARG A 423 0.33 -17.01 -18.63
N ASN A 424 1.26 -17.35 -19.50
CA ASN A 424 1.44 -16.64 -20.76
C ASN A 424 1.35 -17.67 -21.91
N LYS A 425 0.63 -17.33 -22.95
CA LYS A 425 0.54 -18.10 -24.17
C LYS A 425 0.77 -17.15 -25.35
N ALA A 426 1.77 -17.45 -26.14
CA ALA A 426 1.99 -16.83 -27.43
C ALA A 426 1.49 -17.79 -28.52
N ASP A 427 0.60 -17.32 -29.34
CA ASP A 427 0.10 -18.06 -30.49
C ASP A 427 0.89 -17.63 -31.75
N VAL A 428 1.10 -18.57 -32.68
CA VAL A 428 1.71 -18.29 -33.97
C VAL A 428 0.78 -17.35 -34.78
N LEU A 429 1.35 -16.41 -35.53
CA LEU A 429 0.60 -15.57 -36.44
C LEU A 429 0.09 -16.36 -37.65
N GLU A 430 -0.83 -15.80 -38.42
CA GLU A 430 -1.22 -16.41 -39.69
C GLU A 430 -0.04 -16.48 -40.66
N ARG A 431 0.02 -17.54 -41.48
CA ARG A 431 1.17 -17.79 -42.36
C ARG A 431 1.50 -16.64 -43.32
N SER A 432 0.49 -15.88 -43.71
CA SER A 432 0.63 -14.66 -44.52
C SER A 432 1.34 -13.51 -43.84
N GLU A 433 1.42 -13.55 -42.52
CA GLU A 433 2.00 -12.50 -41.64
C GLU A 433 3.41 -12.88 -41.16
N TRP A 434 3.98 -14.00 -41.64
CA TRP A 434 5.29 -14.45 -41.22
C TRP A 434 6.43 -13.67 -41.83
N GLU A 435 6.97 -12.72 -41.13
CA GLU A 435 8.15 -11.93 -41.52
C GLU A 435 9.39 -12.34 -40.71
N THR A 436 9.21 -12.72 -39.43
CA THR A 436 10.30 -13.04 -38.50
C THR A 436 10.15 -14.45 -37.91
N MET A 437 11.20 -14.94 -37.24
CA MET A 437 11.14 -16.18 -36.48
C MET A 437 10.13 -16.09 -35.33
N GLY A 438 9.92 -14.90 -34.76
CA GLY A 438 8.94 -14.66 -33.72
C GLY A 438 7.51 -14.95 -34.18
N ASP A 439 7.15 -14.53 -35.39
CA ASP A 439 5.82 -14.69 -35.97
C ASP A 439 5.44 -16.15 -36.19
N ARG A 440 6.47 -16.97 -36.41
CA ARG A 440 6.38 -18.44 -36.59
C ARG A 440 6.46 -19.22 -35.29
N SER A 441 6.63 -18.54 -34.16
CA SER A 441 6.81 -19.20 -32.87
C SER A 441 5.51 -19.21 -32.07
N SER A 442 5.20 -20.33 -31.46
CA SER A 442 4.21 -20.41 -30.41
C SER A 442 4.87 -20.84 -29.09
N GLY A 443 4.30 -20.45 -27.99
CA GLY A 443 4.90 -20.75 -26.72
C GLY A 443 3.92 -20.68 -25.56
N TYR A 444 4.30 -21.35 -24.48
CA TYR A 444 3.53 -21.37 -23.26
C TYR A 444 4.45 -21.27 -22.04
N ASN A 445 4.20 -20.30 -21.17
CA ASN A 445 4.95 -20.12 -19.92
C ASN A 445 4.01 -20.24 -18.72
N LYS A 446 4.44 -21.04 -17.76
CA LYS A 446 3.82 -21.21 -16.43
C LYS A 446 4.84 -20.82 -15.38
N LEU A 447 4.49 -19.85 -14.54
CA LEU A 447 5.30 -19.44 -13.41
C LEU A 447 4.41 -19.51 -12.16
N ASP A 448 4.79 -20.35 -11.22
CA ASP A 448 4.12 -20.52 -9.93
C ASP A 448 5.11 -20.18 -8.82
N LYS A 449 4.79 -19.22 -7.97
CA LYS A 449 5.64 -18.79 -6.85
C LYS A 449 4.83 -18.74 -5.58
N LEU A 450 5.38 -19.30 -4.52
CA LEU A 450 4.76 -19.32 -3.20
C LEU A 450 5.82 -18.92 -2.15
N ALA A 451 5.39 -18.20 -1.15
CA ALA A 451 6.16 -17.94 0.06
C ALA A 451 5.19 -17.90 1.25
N GLY A 452 5.59 -18.43 2.39
CA GLY A 452 4.75 -18.36 3.57
C GLY A 452 5.44 -18.90 4.81
N GLY A 453 4.90 -18.57 5.97
CA GLY A 453 5.53 -19.00 7.20
C GLY A 453 4.78 -18.62 8.48
N LEU A 454 5.36 -19.09 9.55
CA LEU A 454 5.01 -18.77 10.92
C LEU A 454 6.08 -17.84 11.48
N ALA A 455 5.69 -16.78 12.15
CA ALA A 455 6.61 -15.92 12.87
C ALA A 455 6.13 -15.73 14.32
N HIS A 456 7.06 -15.63 15.23
CA HIS A 456 6.84 -15.41 16.64
C HIS A 456 7.73 -14.27 17.12
N LYS A 457 7.15 -13.27 17.75
CA LYS A 457 7.86 -12.19 18.45
C LYS A 457 7.58 -12.29 19.94
N TYR A 458 8.63 -12.42 20.73
CA TYR A 458 8.55 -12.48 22.17
C TYR A 458 9.40 -11.39 22.82
N VAL A 459 8.78 -10.57 23.64
CA VAL A 459 9.45 -9.51 24.41
C VAL A 459 9.89 -10.12 25.73
N LEU A 460 11.20 -10.15 25.96
CA LEU A 460 11.81 -10.68 27.17
C LEU A 460 11.77 -9.65 28.31
N ASP A 461 12.13 -8.42 27.97
CA ASP A 461 12.11 -7.24 28.85
C ASP A 461 11.94 -5.96 28.00
N GLU A 462 11.91 -4.78 28.61
CA GLU A 462 11.72 -3.49 27.94
C GLU A 462 12.80 -3.19 26.87
N ASN A 463 13.96 -3.82 26.98
CA ASN A 463 15.12 -3.59 26.12
C ASN A 463 15.43 -4.76 25.19
N THR A 464 14.75 -5.91 25.36
CA THR A 464 15.15 -7.15 24.71
C THR A 464 13.94 -7.89 24.12
N TYR A 465 14.01 -8.23 22.83
CA TYR A 465 13.05 -9.14 22.22
C TYR A 465 13.73 -10.16 21.31
N ILE A 466 13.08 -11.31 21.15
CA ILE A 466 13.42 -12.33 20.16
C ILE A 466 12.34 -12.35 19.09
N ARG A 467 12.76 -12.46 17.83
CA ARG A 467 11.87 -12.82 16.72
C ARG A 467 12.40 -14.07 16.05
N SER A 468 11.53 -15.07 15.94
CA SER A 468 11.84 -16.33 15.25
C SER A 468 10.81 -16.58 14.16
N SER A 469 11.21 -17.18 13.05
CA SER A 469 10.30 -17.58 11.99
C SER A 469 10.73 -18.91 11.37
N LEU A 470 9.72 -19.69 10.97
CA LEU A 470 9.88 -20.88 10.14
C LEU A 470 9.04 -20.66 8.88
N SER A 471 9.69 -20.67 7.73
CA SER A 471 9.05 -20.26 6.47
C SER A 471 9.51 -21.16 5.33
N ALA A 472 8.67 -21.28 4.30
CA ALA A 472 9.01 -22.00 3.09
C ALA A 472 8.77 -21.11 1.87
N THR A 473 9.59 -21.28 0.84
CA THR A 473 9.40 -20.68 -0.47
C THR A 473 9.42 -21.75 -1.56
N TYR A 474 8.68 -21.51 -2.60
CA TYR A 474 8.61 -22.36 -3.78
C TYR A 474 8.56 -21.51 -5.03
N SER A 475 9.28 -21.91 -6.07
CA SER A 475 9.12 -21.40 -7.42
C SER A 475 9.15 -22.54 -8.41
N LYS A 476 8.30 -22.49 -9.42
CA LYS A 476 8.29 -23.41 -10.55
C LYS A 476 8.10 -22.60 -11.82
N ASP A 477 9.05 -22.75 -12.72
CA ASP A 477 9.02 -22.12 -14.03
C ASP A 477 8.99 -23.24 -15.08
N ARG A 478 8.01 -23.20 -15.98
CA ARG A 478 7.93 -24.09 -17.13
C ARG A 478 7.72 -23.27 -18.39
N SER A 479 8.63 -23.45 -19.35
CA SER A 479 8.59 -22.79 -20.64
C SER A 479 8.61 -23.82 -21.76
N LEU A 480 7.63 -23.74 -22.64
CA LEU A 480 7.54 -24.54 -23.86
C LEU A 480 7.57 -23.59 -25.04
N ALA A 481 8.35 -23.91 -26.06
CA ALA A 481 8.36 -23.16 -27.30
C ALA A 481 8.38 -24.09 -28.51
N ASP A 482 7.57 -23.75 -29.49
CA ASP A 482 7.44 -24.44 -30.76
C ASP A 482 7.72 -23.47 -31.90
N LEU A 483 8.42 -23.93 -32.93
CA LEU A 483 8.63 -23.23 -34.18
C LEU A 483 7.78 -23.88 -35.30
N HIS A 484 6.98 -23.08 -35.96
CA HIS A 484 6.17 -23.51 -37.10
C HIS A 484 6.93 -23.26 -38.39
N THR A 485 7.09 -24.32 -39.18
CA THR A 485 7.65 -24.26 -40.52
C THR A 485 6.54 -24.53 -41.55
N ASP A 486 6.88 -24.47 -42.83
CA ASP A 486 5.90 -24.77 -43.87
C ASP A 486 5.36 -26.19 -43.82
N ASP A 487 6.17 -27.13 -43.32
CA ASP A 487 5.91 -28.58 -43.35
C ASP A 487 5.65 -29.19 -41.98
N ALA A 488 6.07 -28.56 -40.90
CA ALA A 488 6.03 -29.18 -39.57
C ALA A 488 6.03 -28.16 -38.42
N ILE A 489 5.61 -28.63 -37.24
CA ILE A 489 5.79 -27.96 -35.95
C ILE A 489 6.95 -28.63 -35.23
N ILE A 490 7.95 -27.86 -34.89
CA ILE A 490 9.20 -28.32 -34.27
C ILE A 490 9.26 -27.82 -32.84
N ASN A 491 9.32 -28.71 -31.86
CA ASN A 491 9.56 -28.32 -30.46
C ASN A 491 11.00 -27.81 -30.34
N VAL A 492 11.16 -26.55 -29.91
CA VAL A 492 12.48 -25.89 -29.80
C VAL A 492 12.94 -25.69 -28.37
N ALA A 493 12.04 -25.72 -27.39
CA ALA A 493 12.40 -25.65 -25.99
C ALA A 493 11.36 -26.34 -25.08
N ASP A 494 11.81 -27.10 -24.11
CA ASP A 494 11.07 -27.56 -22.92
C ASP A 494 11.96 -27.38 -21.70
N ILE A 495 11.69 -26.33 -20.95
CA ILE A 495 12.46 -25.93 -19.79
C ILE A 495 11.58 -26.07 -18.55
N GLN A 496 12.06 -26.83 -17.58
CA GLN A 496 11.42 -26.92 -16.27
C GLN A 496 12.47 -26.64 -15.18
N ASN A 497 12.12 -25.74 -14.28
CA ASN A 497 12.94 -25.43 -13.12
C ASN A 497 12.04 -25.29 -11.91
N SER A 498 12.32 -26.04 -10.86
CA SER A 498 11.63 -25.87 -9.59
C SER A 498 12.60 -25.73 -8.45
N ARG A 499 12.29 -24.88 -7.49
CA ARG A 499 13.11 -24.61 -6.30
C ARG A 499 12.23 -24.59 -5.07
N TRP A 500 12.72 -25.22 -4.01
CA TRP A 500 12.13 -25.19 -2.69
C TRP A 500 13.16 -24.72 -1.69
N ASN A 501 12.80 -23.81 -0.81
CA ASN A 501 13.63 -23.45 0.32
C ASN A 501 12.82 -23.56 1.60
N LEU A 502 13.39 -24.17 2.64
CA LEU A 502 12.90 -24.11 4.01
C LEU A 502 13.84 -23.22 4.81
N VAL A 503 13.31 -22.20 5.46
CA VAL A 503 14.10 -21.17 6.14
C VAL A 503 13.70 -21.08 7.59
N PHE A 504 14.67 -21.34 8.48
CA PHE A 504 14.57 -20.97 9.88
C PHE A 504 15.39 -19.69 10.09
N ASN A 505 14.78 -18.66 10.64
CA ASN A 505 15.44 -17.40 11.00
C ASN A 505 15.10 -17.05 12.45
N SER A 506 16.10 -16.68 13.24
CA SER A 506 15.90 -16.21 14.60
C SER A 506 16.92 -15.15 14.97
N TYR A 507 16.47 -14.07 15.60
CA TYR A 507 17.36 -13.04 16.09
C TYR A 507 16.93 -12.48 17.45
N LEU A 508 17.91 -12.10 18.24
CA LEU A 508 17.81 -11.33 19.46
C LEU A 508 18.13 -9.87 19.16
N ASN A 509 17.24 -8.96 19.52
CA ASN A 509 17.51 -7.53 19.47
C ASN A 509 17.59 -7.01 20.90
N LYS A 510 18.72 -6.41 21.26
CA LYS A 510 19.00 -5.92 22.62
C LYS A 510 19.48 -4.49 22.59
N LYS A 511 18.79 -3.64 23.34
CA LYS A 511 19.19 -2.26 23.62
C LYS A 511 19.97 -2.26 24.94
N PHE A 512 21.29 -2.17 24.85
CA PHE A 512 22.17 -2.12 26.02
C PHE A 512 22.11 -0.79 26.76
N SER A 513 21.86 0.29 25.99
CA SER A 513 21.69 1.64 26.52
C SER A 513 20.94 2.50 25.48
N PRO A 514 20.48 3.70 25.81
CA PRO A 514 19.90 4.63 24.83
C PRO A 514 20.84 4.92 23.63
N ARG A 515 22.15 4.69 23.82
CA ARG A 515 23.16 4.93 22.78
C ARG A 515 23.62 3.67 22.05
N HIS A 516 23.31 2.46 22.54
CA HIS A 516 23.80 1.20 21.97
C HIS A 516 22.69 0.16 21.83
N THR A 517 22.44 -0.25 20.60
CA THR A 517 21.52 -1.36 20.27
C THR A 517 22.28 -2.38 19.42
N ASN A 518 22.11 -3.65 19.74
CA ASN A 518 22.68 -4.77 18.99
C ASN A 518 21.58 -5.71 18.52
N ARG A 519 21.79 -6.30 17.35
CA ARG A 519 20.98 -7.38 16.81
C ARG A 519 21.91 -8.52 16.40
N THR A 520 21.69 -9.69 16.97
CA THR A 520 22.44 -10.91 16.65
C THR A 520 21.47 -11.99 16.26
N GLY A 521 21.74 -12.69 15.17
CA GLY A 521 20.82 -13.69 14.65
C GLY A 521 21.48 -14.77 13.83
N ILE A 522 20.68 -15.80 13.56
CA ILE A 522 21.04 -16.96 12.75
C ILE A 522 19.97 -17.19 11.69
N THR A 523 20.38 -17.65 10.53
CA THR A 523 19.49 -18.12 9.45
C THR A 523 19.99 -19.45 8.95
N ILE A 524 19.11 -20.44 8.89
CA ILE A 524 19.38 -21.76 8.31
C ILE A 524 18.46 -21.89 7.11
N THR A 525 19.03 -22.12 5.94
CA THR A 525 18.25 -22.28 4.70
C THR A 525 18.59 -23.63 4.08
N GLU A 526 17.61 -24.50 4.01
CA GLU A 526 17.63 -25.71 3.21
C GLU A 526 17.18 -25.36 1.80
N LEU A 527 18.00 -25.66 0.81
CA LEU A 527 17.79 -25.38 -0.61
C LEU A 527 17.56 -26.70 -1.35
N LYS A 528 16.51 -26.76 -2.17
CA LYS A 528 16.25 -27.90 -3.06
C LYS A 528 15.93 -27.37 -4.45
N TYR A 529 16.47 -28.04 -5.47
CA TYR A 529 16.18 -27.72 -6.86
C TYR A 529 15.94 -28.99 -7.68
N ASP A 530 15.17 -28.83 -8.73
CA ASP A 530 14.98 -29.82 -9.79
C ASP A 530 14.93 -29.06 -11.12
N LEU A 531 15.82 -29.43 -12.04
CA LEU A 531 16.04 -28.78 -13.32
C LEU A 531 15.99 -29.81 -14.43
N ASP A 532 15.18 -29.58 -15.47
CA ASP A 532 15.17 -30.29 -16.73
C ASP A 532 15.15 -29.26 -17.87
N TYR A 533 16.26 -29.16 -18.60
CA TYR A 533 16.50 -28.12 -19.59
C TYR A 533 16.82 -28.74 -20.94
N LYS A 534 15.86 -28.69 -21.86
CA LYS A 534 15.98 -29.18 -23.23
C LYS A 534 15.74 -28.03 -24.19
N VAL A 535 16.64 -27.84 -25.14
CA VAL A 535 16.51 -26.84 -26.20
C VAL A 535 17.05 -27.39 -27.51
N SER A 536 16.53 -26.89 -28.62
CA SER A 536 17.13 -27.13 -29.93
C SER A 536 18.40 -26.30 -30.08
N PRO A 537 19.56 -26.90 -30.40
CA PRO A 537 20.83 -26.19 -30.45
C PRO A 537 20.92 -25.11 -31.53
N TYR A 538 20.00 -25.12 -32.50
CA TYR A 538 19.99 -24.17 -33.63
C TYR A 538 18.63 -23.48 -33.81
N LEU A 539 17.90 -23.24 -32.74
CA LEU A 539 16.62 -22.50 -32.79
C LEU A 539 15.65 -23.01 -33.89
N GLY A 540 15.56 -24.32 -34.06
CA GLY A 540 14.56 -24.91 -34.94
C GLY A 540 15.01 -25.28 -36.34
N LEU A 541 16.30 -25.24 -36.67
CA LEU A 541 16.77 -25.74 -37.96
C LEU A 541 16.83 -27.29 -38.00
N ASN A 542 15.65 -27.93 -38.02
CA ASN A 542 15.46 -29.39 -38.20
C ASN A 542 16.33 -30.31 -37.34
N LYS A 543 16.70 -29.88 -36.14
CA LYS A 543 17.41 -30.69 -35.16
C LYS A 543 16.53 -30.97 -33.95
N PRO A 544 16.54 -32.20 -33.42
CA PRO A 544 15.80 -32.54 -32.23
C PRO A 544 16.32 -31.74 -31.02
N MET A 545 15.46 -31.55 -30.02
CA MET A 545 15.87 -30.98 -28.72
C MET A 545 16.97 -31.83 -28.09
N GLU A 546 17.99 -31.18 -27.59
CA GLU A 546 19.07 -31.80 -26.83
C GLU A 546 18.90 -31.50 -25.34
N GLN A 547 19.25 -32.47 -24.52
CA GLN A 547 19.28 -32.31 -23.07
C GLN A 547 20.51 -31.47 -22.69
N ILE A 548 20.32 -30.18 -22.40
CA ILE A 548 21.41 -29.28 -22.02
C ILE A 548 21.80 -29.50 -20.55
N SER A 549 20.79 -29.64 -19.68
CA SER A 549 21.04 -29.90 -18.26
C SER A 549 19.85 -30.65 -17.67
N LYS A 550 20.14 -31.61 -16.79
CA LYS A 550 19.15 -32.29 -15.98
C LYS A 550 19.76 -32.66 -14.64
N GLY A 551 19.09 -32.30 -13.56
CA GLY A 551 19.55 -32.65 -12.23
C GLY A 551 18.66 -32.14 -11.13
N SER A 552 18.79 -32.77 -10.00
CA SER A 552 18.17 -32.34 -8.76
C SER A 552 19.21 -32.38 -7.63
N GLY A 553 19.04 -31.57 -6.64
CA GLY A 553 19.96 -31.55 -5.51
C GLY A 553 19.40 -30.78 -4.32
N GLU A 554 20.10 -30.98 -3.21
CA GLU A 554 19.81 -30.27 -1.96
C GLU A 554 21.10 -29.78 -1.32
N SER A 555 21.01 -28.68 -0.60
CA SER A 555 22.14 -28.11 0.13
C SER A 555 21.66 -27.16 1.21
N THR A 556 22.48 -26.97 2.22
CA THR A 556 22.16 -26.08 3.34
C THR A 556 23.08 -24.88 3.37
N VAL A 557 22.51 -23.72 3.69
CA VAL A 557 23.27 -22.50 4.03
C VAL A 557 23.05 -22.18 5.49
N LEU A 558 24.14 -22.08 6.22
CA LEU A 558 24.16 -21.59 7.59
C LEU A 558 24.67 -20.15 7.57
N SER A 559 23.95 -19.23 8.15
CA SER A 559 24.35 -17.83 8.26
C SER A 559 24.17 -17.35 9.70
N ALA A 560 25.15 -16.65 10.21
CA ALA A 560 25.08 -15.99 11.51
C ALA A 560 25.60 -14.56 11.38
N TYR A 561 24.96 -13.64 12.09
CA TYR A 561 25.36 -12.25 12.05
C TYR A 561 25.25 -11.57 13.41
N SER A 562 26.04 -10.51 13.58
CA SER A 562 25.88 -9.57 14.67
C SER A 562 26.08 -8.15 14.15
N SER A 563 25.21 -7.24 14.54
CA SER A 563 25.26 -5.84 14.15
C SER A 563 24.99 -4.95 15.36
N SER A 564 25.81 -3.92 15.54
CA SER A 564 25.66 -2.91 16.61
C SER A 564 25.51 -1.51 16.01
N VAL A 565 24.53 -0.77 16.47
CA VAL A 565 24.39 0.67 16.20
C VAL A 565 24.72 1.40 17.49
N ILE A 566 25.71 2.32 17.40
CA ILE A 566 26.25 3.06 18.53
C ILE A 566 26.20 4.55 18.22
N ASN A 567 25.49 5.32 19.04
CA ASN A 567 25.53 6.79 19.02
C ASN A 567 26.76 7.26 19.81
N LEU A 568 27.86 7.53 19.10
CA LEU A 568 29.11 8.01 19.70
C LEU A 568 28.95 9.39 20.33
N SER A 569 28.14 10.23 19.70
CA SER A 569 27.70 11.52 20.23
C SER A 569 26.26 11.83 19.75
N ASN A 570 25.72 12.99 20.10
CA ASN A 570 24.40 13.43 19.63
C ASN A 570 24.37 13.63 18.10
N ASN A 571 25.53 13.84 17.49
CA ASN A 571 25.68 14.14 16.06
C ASN A 571 26.41 13.04 15.28
N LEU A 572 26.92 12.00 15.93
CA LEU A 572 27.72 10.97 15.28
C LEU A 572 27.23 9.58 15.67
N THR A 573 26.80 8.81 14.68
CA THR A 573 26.34 7.42 14.84
C THR A 573 27.18 6.49 13.98
N THR A 574 27.56 5.35 14.52
CA THR A 574 28.23 4.29 13.77
C THR A 574 27.42 3.00 13.80
N SER A 575 27.53 2.23 12.73
CA SER A 575 27.04 0.85 12.66
C SER A 575 28.21 -0.07 12.34
N LEU A 576 28.37 -1.11 13.15
CA LEU A 576 29.40 -2.15 13.00
C LEU A 576 28.70 -3.48 12.88
N GLY A 577 29.05 -4.26 11.87
CA GLY A 577 28.41 -5.55 11.66
C GLY A 577 29.36 -6.57 11.03
N VAL A 578 29.07 -7.83 11.28
CA VAL A 578 29.73 -8.96 10.63
C VAL A 578 28.69 -10.04 10.35
N THR A 579 28.80 -10.65 9.18
CA THR A 579 28.04 -11.85 8.80
C THR A 579 29.00 -12.95 8.43
N GLY A 580 28.78 -14.14 8.96
CA GLY A 580 29.46 -15.36 8.55
C GLY A 580 28.48 -16.28 7.84
N GLN A 581 28.88 -16.86 6.72
CA GLN A 581 28.08 -17.85 5.99
C GLN A 581 28.91 -19.10 5.71
N TYR A 582 28.25 -20.25 5.77
CA TYR A 582 28.81 -21.53 5.35
C TYR A 582 27.85 -22.22 4.39
N PHE A 583 28.35 -22.58 3.21
CA PHE A 583 27.56 -23.26 2.19
C PHE A 583 28.02 -24.71 2.07
N THR A 584 27.14 -25.64 2.41
CA THR A 584 27.49 -27.08 2.52
C THR A 584 27.81 -27.72 1.17
N LEU A 585 27.25 -27.21 0.05
CA LEU A 585 27.46 -27.77 -1.28
C LEU A 585 28.96 -27.76 -1.68
N ASN A 586 29.62 -26.64 -1.51
CA ASN A 586 31.03 -26.47 -1.87
C ASN A 586 31.94 -26.31 -0.66
N LYS A 587 31.40 -26.43 0.56
CA LYS A 587 32.09 -26.30 1.84
C LYS A 587 32.82 -24.95 2.03
N ASN A 588 32.36 -23.91 1.33
CA ASN A 588 32.98 -22.59 1.39
C ASN A 588 32.42 -21.75 2.53
N TRP A 589 33.30 -20.92 3.09
CA TRP A 589 32.98 -19.90 4.08
C TRP A 589 33.05 -18.51 3.46
N SER A 590 32.19 -17.62 3.89
CA SER A 590 32.23 -16.19 3.61
C SER A 590 32.13 -15.42 4.92
N ILE A 591 33.02 -14.42 5.09
CA ILE A 591 32.96 -13.47 6.22
C ILE A 591 32.83 -12.08 5.64
N GLU A 592 31.77 -11.40 6.05
CA GLU A 592 31.31 -10.12 5.47
C GLU A 592 31.31 -9.03 6.55
N PRO A 593 32.46 -8.35 6.78
CA PRO A 593 32.48 -7.18 7.65
C PRO A 593 31.77 -6.00 7.00
N ARG A 594 31.10 -5.19 7.82
CA ARG A 594 30.36 -3.99 7.40
C ARG A 594 30.55 -2.90 8.43
N VAL A 595 30.77 -1.68 7.96
CA VAL A 595 30.87 -0.50 8.79
C VAL A 595 30.15 0.65 8.11
N ALA A 596 29.44 1.43 8.89
CA ALA A 596 28.84 2.68 8.43
C ALA A 596 29.00 3.77 9.49
N LEU A 597 29.15 5.00 9.03
CA LEU A 597 29.27 6.19 9.85
C LEU A 597 28.31 7.26 9.31
N LYS A 598 27.51 7.88 10.19
CA LYS A 598 26.62 9.00 9.85
C LYS A 598 26.85 10.15 10.81
N GLY A 599 27.26 11.28 10.29
CA GLY A 599 27.47 12.52 11.04
C GLY A 599 26.45 13.60 10.66
N LYS A 600 25.80 14.21 11.65
CA LYS A 600 24.95 15.40 11.49
C LYS A 600 25.83 16.64 11.62
N ILE A 601 25.96 17.40 10.54
CA ILE A 601 26.76 18.64 10.51
C ILE A 601 25.94 19.78 11.13
N ASN A 602 24.68 19.91 10.72
CA ASN A 602 23.71 20.86 11.25
C ASN A 602 22.28 20.28 11.08
N ASN A 603 21.23 21.07 11.26
CA ASN A 603 19.85 20.62 11.15
C ASN A 603 19.44 20.26 9.72
N GLU A 604 20.16 20.73 8.71
CA GLU A 604 19.84 20.55 7.30
C GLU A 604 20.79 19.58 6.58
N HIS A 605 22.03 19.41 7.10
CA HIS A 605 23.07 18.65 6.43
C HIS A 605 23.57 17.49 7.29
N SER A 606 23.66 16.33 6.68
CA SER A 606 24.32 15.15 7.25
C SER A 606 25.23 14.51 6.22
N LEU A 607 26.33 13.91 6.67
CA LEU A 607 27.25 13.13 5.85
C LEU A 607 27.22 11.68 6.34
N ALA A 608 27.20 10.75 5.39
CA ALA A 608 27.28 9.33 5.70
C ALA A 608 28.28 8.63 4.78
N ALA A 609 29.03 7.70 5.34
CA ALA A 609 29.94 6.82 4.62
C ALA A 609 29.73 5.39 5.09
N ALA A 610 29.88 4.43 4.18
CA ALA A 610 29.79 3.02 4.52
C ALA A 610 30.75 2.18 3.66
N TYR A 611 31.22 1.10 4.25
CA TYR A 611 32.03 0.08 3.59
C TYR A 611 31.55 -1.31 4.00
N GLY A 612 31.58 -2.26 3.07
CA GLY A 612 31.22 -3.65 3.33
C GLY A 612 31.70 -4.57 2.21
N LEU A 613 31.83 -5.83 2.53
CA LEU A 613 32.20 -6.91 1.60
C LEU A 613 31.02 -7.88 1.46
N PRO A 614 29.96 -7.53 0.70
CA PRO A 614 28.83 -8.42 0.50
C PRO A 614 29.23 -9.58 -0.44
N SER A 615 28.68 -10.76 -0.20
CA SER A 615 28.79 -11.90 -1.11
C SER A 615 27.41 -12.37 -1.55
N ARG A 616 27.34 -13.04 -2.71
CA ARG A 616 26.13 -13.67 -3.23
C ARG A 616 26.46 -15.05 -3.76
N ARG A 617 25.58 -15.98 -3.50
CA ARG A 617 25.64 -17.32 -4.10
C ARG A 617 25.21 -17.23 -5.57
N GLU A 618 25.91 -17.96 -6.43
CA GLU A 618 25.42 -18.20 -7.78
C GLU A 618 24.09 -18.98 -7.72
N ARG A 619 23.17 -18.65 -8.61
CA ARG A 619 21.83 -19.25 -8.68
C ARG A 619 21.78 -20.33 -9.73
#